data_a7fab5697b3b6c98efefc6d8a155f55d
#
_entry.id   a7fab5697b3b6c98efefc6d8a155f55d
#
_cell.length_a   1.000
_cell.length_b   1.000
_cell.length_c   1.000
_cell.angle_alpha   90.00
_cell.angle_beta   90.00
_cell.angle_gamma   90.00
#
_symmetry.space_group_name_H-M   'P 1'
#
loop_
_entity.id
_entity.type
_entity.pdbx_description
1 polymer ?
#
loop_
_entity_poly.entity_id
_entity_poly.type
_entity_poly.pdbx_seq_one_letter_code
_entity_poly.pdbx_strand_id
1 'polypeptide(L)'
;MKPNFEVAKGSQSFHQCVGLDMAKKKFNACLCMYDTISGSRCYTKSVEFSNDKTGFNQMVKWSRKEGLKDFPMFYLMEPTGVYYEPLAYHLAGINQTVYVVLPNKVRSFCNYEGIKTKTDEIDSRCLALLGCKERSLRPWSPPKAIFRELRQMTRFAEEIDKVRTMLLNHLEALNHSASAEKSVKKYYVKLIADIDKQLKDNEKCIREKIDSDSELSAKVKKLCSIKGLGLMTIATIIAETNGFALITNRKQLASFAGLDVKASQSGPEDPKRHITKKGNTHIRRALYFPAMSSTRFNPQMKEMYKRICECHEVKMVGLTAIMRKLLLLTYTLWKSGEEYDEKRNGKIKTIEDRIEDILADYDCGIQYPTTLNAVEQATMDFSVEDMHEVGLEMPF
;
A
#
# COMPACT_ATOMS: atom_id res chain seq x y z
N MET A 1 -23.00 -33.78 3.55
CA MET A 1 -23.17 -34.30 2.19
C MET A 1 -22.16 -33.60 1.31
N LYS A 2 -21.19 -34.32 0.72
CA LYS A 2 -20.34 -33.74 -0.33
C LYS A 2 -21.25 -33.41 -1.52
N PRO A 3 -21.20 -32.23 -2.10
CA PRO A 3 -21.96 -31.95 -3.30
C PRO A 3 -21.44 -32.88 -4.39
N ASN A 4 -22.35 -33.65 -5.03
CA ASN A 4 -22.04 -34.40 -6.24
C ASN A 4 -21.83 -33.39 -7.39
N PHE A 5 -20.64 -32.83 -7.49
CA PHE A 5 -20.20 -32.24 -8.73
C PHE A 5 -19.67 -33.40 -9.59
N GLU A 6 -20.37 -33.75 -10.64
CA GLU A 6 -19.79 -34.53 -11.73
C GLU A 6 -18.75 -33.65 -12.43
N VAL A 7 -17.52 -33.76 -11.95
CA VAL A 7 -16.37 -33.09 -12.57
C VAL A 7 -16.06 -33.85 -13.85
N ALA A 8 -16.42 -33.28 -14.99
CA ALA A 8 -15.96 -33.81 -16.27
C ALA A 8 -14.43 -33.80 -16.26
N LYS A 9 -13.78 -34.95 -16.36
CA LYS A 9 -12.32 -35.08 -16.40
C LYS A 9 -11.79 -34.23 -17.57
N GLY A 10 -11.06 -33.17 -17.24
CA GLY A 10 -10.40 -32.27 -18.21
C GLY A 10 -10.86 -30.82 -18.22
N SER A 11 -11.90 -30.43 -17.49
CA SER A 11 -12.32 -29.00 -17.43
C SER A 11 -11.55 -28.25 -16.34
N GLN A 12 -10.75 -27.26 -16.72
CA GLN A 12 -10.13 -26.27 -15.80
C GLN A 12 -11.16 -25.27 -15.24
N SER A 13 -12.43 -25.66 -15.12
CA SER A 13 -13.54 -24.76 -14.80
C SER A 13 -13.72 -24.49 -13.31
N PHE A 14 -13.12 -25.32 -12.44
CA PHE A 14 -13.32 -25.20 -11.00
C PHE A 14 -12.19 -24.40 -10.32
N HIS A 15 -12.59 -23.43 -9.51
CA HIS A 15 -11.72 -22.76 -8.56
C HIS A 15 -12.13 -23.10 -7.13
N GLN A 16 -11.15 -23.28 -6.26
CA GLN A 16 -11.41 -23.48 -4.85
C GLN A 16 -10.52 -22.58 -3.99
N CYS A 17 -11.13 -21.98 -2.98
CA CYS A 17 -10.44 -21.06 -2.11
C CYS A 17 -10.96 -21.16 -0.67
N VAL A 18 -10.04 -21.16 0.29
CA VAL A 18 -10.35 -21.03 1.72
C VAL A 18 -10.29 -19.56 2.09
N GLY A 19 -11.42 -18.99 2.48
CA GLY A 19 -11.50 -17.67 3.06
C GLY A 19 -11.26 -17.74 4.57
N LEU A 20 -10.41 -16.87 5.07
CA LEU A 20 -9.89 -16.88 6.43
C LEU A 20 -10.16 -15.53 7.10
N ASP A 21 -11.09 -15.52 8.06
CA ASP A 21 -11.35 -14.36 8.89
C ASP A 21 -10.53 -14.44 10.17
N MET A 22 -9.57 -13.53 10.31
CA MET A 22 -8.49 -13.62 11.30
C MET A 22 -8.76 -12.82 12.57
N ALA A 23 -8.63 -13.46 13.75
CA ALA A 23 -8.64 -12.79 15.02
C ALA A 23 -7.42 -13.18 15.90
N LYS A 24 -7.23 -12.53 17.02
CA LYS A 24 -6.04 -12.68 17.88
C LYS A 24 -5.79 -14.11 18.34
N LYS A 25 -6.83 -14.82 18.82
CA LYS A 25 -6.68 -16.17 19.41
C LYS A 25 -7.17 -17.28 18.49
N LYS A 26 -8.04 -16.97 17.54
CA LYS A 26 -8.72 -17.92 16.69
C LYS A 26 -9.05 -17.30 15.34
N PHE A 27 -9.40 -18.10 14.36
CA PHE A 27 -9.86 -17.64 13.07
C PHE A 27 -10.93 -18.58 12.51
N ASN A 28 -11.80 -18.03 11.67
CA ASN A 28 -12.82 -18.79 10.97
C ASN A 28 -12.38 -19.07 9.54
N ALA A 29 -12.60 -20.31 9.09
CA ALA A 29 -12.28 -20.76 7.74
C ALA A 29 -13.50 -21.35 7.05
N CYS A 30 -13.76 -20.91 5.82
CA CYS A 30 -14.78 -21.46 4.94
C CYS A 30 -14.16 -21.79 3.59
N LEU A 31 -14.42 -22.99 3.06
CA LEU A 31 -14.00 -23.37 1.72
C LEU A 31 -15.14 -23.11 0.74
N CYS A 32 -14.84 -22.40 -0.33
CA CYS A 32 -15.71 -22.22 -1.50
C CYS A 32 -15.16 -23.03 -2.67
N MET A 33 -16.03 -23.74 -3.35
CA MET A 33 -15.80 -24.35 -4.66
C MET A 33 -16.71 -23.65 -5.66
N TYR A 34 -16.13 -23.12 -6.73
CA TYR A 34 -16.82 -22.30 -7.72
C TYR A 34 -16.55 -22.83 -9.12
N ASP A 35 -17.63 -23.09 -9.85
CA ASP A 35 -17.54 -23.42 -11.27
C ASP A 35 -17.64 -22.15 -12.12
N THR A 36 -16.58 -21.87 -12.88
CA THR A 36 -16.46 -20.64 -13.69
C THR A 36 -17.36 -20.67 -14.94
N ILE A 37 -17.85 -21.84 -15.36
CA ILE A 37 -18.72 -21.99 -16.53
C ILE A 37 -20.17 -21.80 -16.14
N SER A 38 -20.66 -22.58 -15.17
CA SER A 38 -22.05 -22.51 -14.73
C SER A 38 -22.33 -21.38 -13.74
N GLY A 39 -21.29 -20.79 -13.12
CA GLY A 39 -21.44 -19.85 -12.03
C GLY A 39 -21.88 -20.48 -10.70
N SER A 40 -22.03 -21.80 -10.67
CA SER A 40 -22.45 -22.54 -9.49
C SER A 40 -21.42 -22.49 -8.39
N ARG A 41 -21.89 -22.36 -7.14
CA ARG A 41 -21.01 -22.24 -5.97
C ARG A 41 -21.48 -23.14 -4.84
N CYS A 42 -20.53 -23.78 -4.17
CA CYS A 42 -20.75 -24.57 -2.98
C CYS A 42 -19.80 -24.15 -1.87
N TYR A 43 -20.28 -24.18 -0.64
CA TYR A 43 -19.51 -23.80 0.53
C TYR A 43 -19.54 -24.92 1.58
N THR A 44 -18.44 -25.08 2.29
CA THR A 44 -18.45 -25.83 3.54
C THR A 44 -19.11 -24.98 4.65
N LYS A 45 -19.46 -25.61 5.77
CA LYS A 45 -19.71 -24.85 6.99
C LYS A 45 -18.43 -24.14 7.41
N SER A 46 -18.56 -22.97 8.01
CA SER A 46 -17.44 -22.28 8.63
C SER A 46 -16.93 -23.09 9.83
N VAL A 47 -15.61 -23.24 9.90
CA VAL A 47 -14.94 -23.99 10.99
C VAL A 47 -13.97 -23.05 11.69
N GLU A 48 -13.99 -23.06 13.00
CA GLU A 48 -13.08 -22.27 13.84
C GLU A 48 -11.81 -23.07 14.16
N PHE A 49 -10.64 -22.39 14.05
CA PHE A 49 -9.33 -22.94 14.39
C PHE A 49 -8.59 -21.98 15.33
N SER A 50 -7.67 -22.51 16.14
CA SER A 50 -6.77 -21.68 16.94
C SER A 50 -5.74 -20.96 16.07
N ASN A 51 -5.43 -19.69 16.40
CA ASN A 51 -4.42 -18.92 15.68
C ASN A 51 -3.00 -19.24 16.19
N ASP A 52 -2.62 -20.52 16.05
CA ASP A 52 -1.33 -21.08 16.40
C ASP A 52 -0.93 -22.19 15.43
N LYS A 53 0.30 -22.70 15.55
CA LYS A 53 0.85 -23.73 14.66
C LYS A 53 -0.01 -24.99 14.60
N THR A 54 -0.69 -25.35 15.70
CA THR A 54 -1.58 -26.53 15.75
C THR A 54 -2.82 -26.29 14.91
N GLY A 55 -3.50 -25.16 15.11
CA GLY A 55 -4.68 -24.79 14.34
C GLY A 55 -4.37 -24.61 12.85
N PHE A 56 -3.19 -24.07 12.49
CA PHE A 56 -2.76 -23.95 11.10
C PHE A 56 -2.66 -25.32 10.41
N ASN A 57 -2.02 -26.29 11.07
CA ASN A 57 -1.91 -27.63 10.55
C ASN A 57 -3.26 -28.35 10.46
N GLN A 58 -4.15 -28.15 11.43
CA GLN A 58 -5.50 -28.68 11.41
C GLN A 58 -6.32 -28.09 10.23
N MET A 59 -6.25 -26.78 10.05
CA MET A 59 -6.94 -26.09 8.95
C MET A 59 -6.43 -26.58 7.58
N VAL A 60 -5.13 -26.75 7.38
CA VAL A 60 -4.56 -27.28 6.14
C VAL A 60 -5.00 -28.71 5.89
N LYS A 61 -5.04 -29.55 6.92
CA LYS A 61 -5.56 -30.95 6.79
C LYS A 61 -7.05 -30.95 6.46
N TRP A 62 -7.83 -30.09 7.12
CA TRP A 62 -9.25 -29.93 6.87
C TRP A 62 -9.51 -29.47 5.42
N SER A 63 -8.83 -28.41 4.97
CA SER A 63 -9.03 -27.89 3.61
C SER A 63 -8.72 -28.92 2.51
N ARG A 64 -7.67 -29.73 2.70
CA ARG A 64 -7.32 -30.82 1.77
C ARG A 64 -8.34 -31.96 1.78
N LYS A 65 -8.95 -32.25 2.94
CA LYS A 65 -9.99 -33.27 3.07
C LYS A 65 -11.29 -32.87 2.41
N GLU A 66 -11.69 -31.61 2.59
CA GLU A 66 -12.97 -31.09 2.08
C GLU A 66 -12.89 -30.64 0.62
N GLY A 67 -11.69 -30.24 0.16
CA GLY A 67 -11.47 -29.72 -1.19
C GLY A 67 -11.39 -30.81 -2.29
N LEU A 68 -11.39 -30.35 -3.52
CA LEU A 68 -11.19 -31.14 -4.72
C LEU A 68 -9.70 -31.46 -4.90
N LYS A 69 -9.36 -32.77 -5.05
CA LYS A 69 -7.95 -33.19 -5.07
C LYS A 69 -7.17 -32.73 -6.31
N ASP A 70 -7.87 -32.63 -7.45
CA ASP A 70 -7.25 -32.35 -8.75
C ASP A 70 -7.16 -30.84 -9.08
N PHE A 71 -7.55 -29.99 -8.14
CA PHE A 71 -7.56 -28.54 -8.32
C PHE A 71 -6.67 -27.84 -7.30
N PRO A 72 -5.97 -26.75 -7.71
CA PRO A 72 -5.14 -26.00 -6.79
C PRO A 72 -5.99 -25.36 -5.67
N MET A 73 -5.48 -25.41 -4.44
CA MET A 73 -6.08 -24.78 -3.28
C MET A 73 -5.48 -23.38 -3.06
N PHE A 74 -6.33 -22.38 -2.94
CA PHE A 74 -5.97 -21.01 -2.62
C PHE A 74 -6.43 -20.64 -1.23
N TYR A 75 -5.73 -19.72 -0.59
CA TYR A 75 -6.08 -19.19 0.74
C TYR A 75 -6.15 -17.68 0.66
N LEU A 76 -7.27 -17.10 1.09
CA LEU A 76 -7.47 -15.66 1.06
C LEU A 76 -7.83 -15.14 2.46
N MET A 77 -7.13 -14.08 2.87
CA MET A 77 -7.35 -13.42 4.16
C MET A 77 -7.31 -11.91 4.05
N GLU A 78 -7.96 -11.25 5.00
CA GLU A 78 -7.89 -9.81 5.19
C GLU A 78 -6.81 -9.49 6.23
N PRO A 79 -5.97 -8.46 6.03
CA PRO A 79 -4.95 -8.05 7.00
C PRO A 79 -5.59 -7.33 8.20
N THR A 80 -6.11 -8.09 9.15
CA THR A 80 -6.63 -7.59 10.42
C THR A 80 -5.48 -7.42 11.41
N GLY A 81 -4.96 -6.20 11.53
CA GLY A 81 -3.76 -5.92 12.31
C GLY A 81 -2.57 -6.76 11.88
N VAL A 82 -1.92 -7.42 12.84
CA VAL A 82 -0.79 -8.34 12.63
C VAL A 82 -1.19 -9.81 12.75
N TYR A 83 -2.45 -10.09 13.08
CA TYR A 83 -2.89 -11.45 13.47
C TYR A 83 -2.94 -12.43 12.31
N TYR A 84 -2.99 -11.96 11.08
CA TYR A 84 -2.93 -12.78 9.87
C TYR A 84 -1.52 -13.27 9.52
N GLU A 85 -0.48 -12.53 9.95
CA GLU A 85 0.91 -12.78 9.53
C GLU A 85 1.37 -14.21 9.86
N PRO A 86 1.21 -14.75 11.09
CA PRO A 86 1.69 -16.09 11.42
C PRO A 86 1.16 -17.17 10.49
N LEU A 87 -0.15 -17.12 10.15
CA LEU A 87 -0.77 -18.06 9.23
C LEU A 87 -0.30 -17.87 7.79
N ALA A 88 -0.19 -16.60 7.32
CA ALA A 88 0.30 -16.30 5.98
C ALA A 88 1.73 -16.81 5.77
N TYR A 89 2.62 -16.60 6.75
CA TYR A 89 3.99 -17.13 6.73
C TYR A 89 4.01 -18.66 6.78
N HIS A 90 3.17 -19.29 7.60
CA HIS A 90 3.06 -20.74 7.68
C HIS A 90 2.65 -21.34 6.32
N LEU A 91 1.59 -20.82 5.71
CA LEU A 91 1.09 -21.27 4.42
C LEU A 91 2.12 -21.07 3.30
N ALA A 92 2.76 -19.91 3.24
CA ALA A 92 3.84 -19.64 2.28
C ALA A 92 5.03 -20.59 2.49
N GLY A 93 5.39 -20.90 3.74
CA GLY A 93 6.47 -21.82 4.09
C GLY A 93 6.22 -23.27 3.67
N ILE A 94 4.97 -23.66 3.49
CA ILE A 94 4.57 -24.96 2.95
C ILE A 94 4.12 -24.91 1.48
N ASN A 95 4.56 -23.86 0.76
CA ASN A 95 4.30 -23.64 -0.67
C ASN A 95 2.81 -23.58 -1.03
N GLN A 96 1.96 -23.05 -0.15
CA GLN A 96 0.57 -22.77 -0.49
C GLN A 96 0.42 -21.36 -1.05
N THR A 97 -0.47 -21.18 -2.01
CA THR A 97 -0.78 -19.88 -2.59
C THR A 97 -1.71 -19.10 -1.67
N VAL A 98 -1.21 -17.97 -1.17
CA VAL A 98 -1.92 -17.09 -0.24
C VAL A 98 -2.21 -15.75 -0.90
N TYR A 99 -3.40 -15.23 -0.70
CA TYR A 99 -3.80 -13.87 -1.07
C TYR A 99 -4.11 -13.08 0.19
N VAL A 100 -3.51 -11.91 0.32
CA VAL A 100 -3.81 -10.93 1.39
C VAL A 100 -4.45 -9.72 0.72
N VAL A 101 -5.74 -9.50 0.99
CA VAL A 101 -6.57 -8.53 0.26
C VAL A 101 -7.01 -7.42 1.19
N LEU A 102 -6.82 -6.17 0.76
CA LEU A 102 -7.17 -4.99 1.55
C LEU A 102 -8.67 -4.95 1.93
N PRO A 103 -9.03 -4.50 3.14
CA PRO A 103 -10.40 -4.43 3.64
C PRO A 103 -11.38 -3.70 2.71
N ASN A 104 -10.91 -2.66 2.03
CA ASN A 104 -11.74 -1.91 1.09
C ASN A 104 -12.17 -2.76 -0.12
N LYS A 105 -11.28 -3.63 -0.63
CA LYS A 105 -11.62 -4.52 -1.75
C LYS A 105 -12.62 -5.58 -1.30
N VAL A 106 -12.43 -6.15 -0.11
CA VAL A 106 -13.37 -7.11 0.49
C VAL A 106 -14.74 -6.48 0.67
N ARG A 107 -14.82 -5.28 1.27
CA ARG A 107 -16.07 -4.55 1.46
C ARG A 107 -16.77 -4.25 0.14
N SER A 108 -16.04 -3.80 -0.87
CA SER A 108 -16.62 -3.50 -2.20
C SER A 108 -17.17 -4.77 -2.83
N PHE A 109 -16.49 -5.90 -2.69
CA PHE A 109 -16.94 -7.20 -3.19
C PHE A 109 -18.19 -7.69 -2.44
N CYS A 110 -18.23 -7.58 -1.10
CA CYS A 110 -19.42 -7.95 -0.32
C CYS A 110 -20.64 -7.10 -0.72
N ASN A 111 -20.46 -5.79 -0.94
CA ASN A 111 -21.53 -4.91 -1.43
C ASN A 111 -22.02 -5.33 -2.82
N TYR A 112 -21.10 -5.70 -3.73
CA TYR A 112 -21.44 -6.19 -5.07
C TYR A 112 -22.24 -7.51 -5.02
N GLU A 113 -21.90 -8.43 -4.11
CA GLU A 113 -22.63 -9.69 -3.90
C GLU A 113 -23.93 -9.49 -3.09
N GLY A 114 -24.26 -8.26 -2.67
CA GLY A 114 -25.47 -7.96 -1.91
C GLY A 114 -25.45 -8.44 -0.45
N ILE A 115 -24.26 -8.75 0.09
CA ILE A 115 -24.09 -9.25 1.46
C ILE A 115 -24.18 -8.06 2.41
N LYS A 116 -25.25 -8.00 3.21
CA LYS A 116 -25.54 -6.90 4.16
C LYS A 116 -25.18 -7.24 5.59
N THR A 117 -25.21 -8.53 5.94
CA THR A 117 -24.97 -9.00 7.31
C THR A 117 -23.49 -9.28 7.51
N LYS A 118 -22.97 -8.89 8.67
CA LYS A 118 -21.58 -9.12 9.05
C LYS A 118 -21.52 -10.07 10.26
N THR A 119 -20.95 -11.24 10.02
CA THR A 119 -20.58 -12.23 11.04
C THR A 119 -19.31 -12.93 10.58
N ASP A 120 -18.51 -13.47 11.49
CA ASP A 120 -17.26 -14.17 11.18
C ASP A 120 -17.47 -15.31 10.15
N GLU A 121 -18.63 -15.99 10.20
CA GLU A 121 -19.02 -17.02 9.24
C GLU A 121 -19.25 -16.43 7.84
N ILE A 122 -19.98 -15.30 7.76
CA ILE A 122 -20.28 -14.63 6.50
C ILE A 122 -19.00 -14.00 5.93
N ASP A 123 -18.16 -13.43 6.77
CA ASP A 123 -16.91 -12.79 6.36
C ASP A 123 -15.94 -13.85 5.77
N SER A 124 -15.74 -15.00 6.44
CA SER A 124 -14.93 -16.10 5.91
C SER A 124 -15.48 -16.65 4.59
N ARG A 125 -16.82 -16.75 4.45
CA ARG A 125 -17.49 -17.18 3.23
C ARG A 125 -17.33 -16.17 2.09
N CYS A 126 -17.44 -14.87 2.39
CA CYS A 126 -17.22 -13.79 1.42
C CYS A 126 -15.78 -13.79 0.90
N LEU A 127 -14.81 -13.95 1.80
CA LEU A 127 -13.39 -14.07 1.44
C LEU A 127 -13.14 -15.27 0.55
N ALA A 128 -13.72 -16.43 0.85
CA ALA A 128 -13.60 -17.65 0.02
C ALA A 128 -14.14 -17.41 -1.41
N LEU A 129 -15.30 -16.80 -1.54
CA LEU A 129 -15.91 -16.50 -2.84
C LEU A 129 -15.08 -15.47 -3.63
N LEU A 130 -14.58 -14.43 -2.97
CA LEU A 130 -13.70 -13.44 -3.58
C LEU A 130 -12.46 -14.11 -4.19
N GLY A 131 -11.84 -15.04 -3.45
CA GLY A 131 -10.67 -15.79 -3.92
C GLY A 131 -10.94 -16.70 -5.12
N CYS A 132 -12.17 -17.20 -5.26
CA CYS A 132 -12.57 -17.98 -6.41
C CYS A 132 -12.88 -17.15 -7.65
N LYS A 133 -13.54 -15.99 -7.49
CA LYS A 133 -14.02 -15.15 -8.61
C LYS A 133 -12.97 -14.18 -9.16
N GLU A 134 -12.12 -13.65 -8.30
CA GLU A 134 -11.20 -12.58 -8.67
C GLU A 134 -9.88 -13.13 -9.22
N ARG A 135 -9.69 -13.04 -10.53
CA ARG A 135 -8.50 -13.54 -11.23
C ARG A 135 -7.29 -12.62 -11.16
N SER A 136 -7.51 -11.34 -10.83
CA SER A 136 -6.44 -10.32 -10.75
C SER A 136 -5.69 -10.31 -9.41
N LEU A 137 -5.99 -11.26 -8.51
CA LEU A 137 -5.30 -11.36 -7.23
C LEU A 137 -3.84 -11.75 -7.43
N ARG A 138 -2.96 -11.03 -6.74
CA ARG A 138 -1.54 -11.35 -6.73
C ARG A 138 -1.21 -12.21 -5.52
N PRO A 139 -0.49 -13.33 -5.70
CA PRO A 139 -0.01 -14.10 -4.58
C PRO A 139 0.81 -13.25 -3.62
N TRP A 140 0.52 -13.38 -2.33
CA TRP A 140 1.30 -12.76 -1.28
C TRP A 140 2.61 -13.52 -1.11
N SER A 141 3.71 -12.79 -1.03
CA SER A 141 5.02 -13.33 -0.68
C SER A 141 5.50 -12.71 0.62
N PRO A 142 6.18 -13.49 1.48
CA PRO A 142 6.77 -12.95 2.69
C PRO A 142 7.70 -11.78 2.37
N PRO A 143 7.53 -10.61 3.03
CA PRO A 143 8.49 -9.53 2.94
C PRO A 143 9.88 -9.99 3.36
N LYS A 144 10.94 -9.49 2.71
CA LYS A 144 12.31 -9.70 3.18
C LYS A 144 12.41 -9.25 4.65
N ALA A 145 13.16 -10.03 5.46
CA ALA A 145 13.30 -9.77 6.90
C ALA A 145 13.69 -8.33 7.20
N ILE A 146 14.64 -7.78 6.44
CA ILE A 146 15.13 -6.41 6.60
C ILE A 146 14.02 -5.36 6.48
N PHE A 147 13.09 -5.47 5.51
CA PHE A 147 11.99 -4.50 5.37
C PHE A 147 10.95 -4.64 6.47
N ARG A 148 10.73 -5.85 6.99
CA ARG A 148 9.84 -6.08 8.14
C ARG A 148 10.40 -5.45 9.40
N GLU A 149 11.70 -5.63 9.66
CA GLU A 149 12.37 -5.04 10.80
C GLU A 149 12.41 -3.52 10.70
N LEU A 150 12.79 -2.97 9.55
CA LEU A 150 12.72 -1.52 9.30
C LEU A 150 11.31 -0.96 9.50
N ARG A 151 10.26 -1.69 9.10
CA ARG A 151 8.88 -1.27 9.33
C ARG A 151 8.53 -1.17 10.81
N GLN A 152 8.97 -2.13 11.62
CA GLN A 152 8.77 -2.08 13.07
C GLN A 152 9.50 -0.88 13.67
N MET A 153 10.75 -0.64 13.28
CA MET A 153 11.57 0.45 13.79
C MET A 153 11.04 1.83 13.38
N THR A 154 10.61 1.99 12.13
CA THR A 154 10.05 3.27 11.64
C THR A 154 8.69 3.58 12.25
N ARG A 155 7.84 2.57 12.46
CA ARG A 155 6.55 2.75 13.13
C ARG A 155 6.73 3.04 14.62
N PHE A 156 7.68 2.38 15.29
CA PHE A 156 8.03 2.70 16.67
C PHE A 156 8.46 4.17 16.80
N ALA A 157 9.36 4.64 15.90
CA ALA A 157 9.77 6.05 15.89
C ALA A 157 8.57 6.99 15.72
N GLU A 158 7.65 6.68 14.81
CA GLU A 158 6.43 7.48 14.59
C GLU A 158 5.52 7.50 15.85
N GLU A 159 5.39 6.39 16.54
CA GLU A 159 4.54 6.27 17.72
C GLU A 159 5.10 7.04 18.90
N ILE A 160 6.39 6.89 19.20
CA ILE A 160 6.99 7.62 20.33
C ILE A 160 7.14 9.12 20.04
N ASP A 161 7.29 9.55 18.77
CA ASP A 161 7.27 10.99 18.41
C ASP A 161 5.88 11.62 18.66
N LYS A 162 4.79 10.86 18.46
CA LYS A 162 3.44 11.31 18.88
C LYS A 162 3.35 11.51 20.40
N VAL A 163 3.89 10.57 21.17
CA VAL A 163 3.93 10.67 22.63
C VAL A 163 4.78 11.88 23.05
N ARG A 164 5.95 12.06 22.43
CA ARG A 164 6.81 13.23 22.64
C ARG A 164 6.06 14.55 22.42
N THR A 165 5.36 14.66 21.30
CA THR A 165 4.57 15.85 20.97
C THR A 165 3.47 16.11 22.01
N MET A 166 2.78 15.06 22.45
CA MET A 166 1.77 15.15 23.51
C MET A 166 2.38 15.67 24.83
N LEU A 167 3.52 15.12 25.24
CA LEU A 167 4.21 15.55 26.45
C LEU A 167 4.71 16.98 26.38
N LEU A 168 5.21 17.43 25.21
CA LEU A 168 5.61 18.82 24.98
C LEU A 168 4.42 19.77 25.12
N ASN A 169 3.28 19.44 24.54
CA ASN A 169 2.06 20.27 24.67
C ASN A 169 1.57 20.34 26.13
N HIS A 170 1.64 19.22 26.88
CA HIS A 170 1.30 19.24 28.30
C HIS A 170 2.30 20.06 29.13
N LEU A 171 3.60 19.97 28.84
CA LEU A 171 4.61 20.79 29.51
C LEU A 171 4.41 22.28 29.21
N GLU A 172 4.06 22.63 27.98
CA GLU A 172 3.73 24.00 27.59
C GLU A 172 2.52 24.50 28.37
N ALA A 173 1.41 23.74 28.37
CA ALA A 173 0.22 24.09 29.13
C ALA A 173 0.52 24.28 30.63
N LEU A 174 1.35 23.39 31.21
CA LEU A 174 1.78 23.49 32.61
C LEU A 174 2.64 24.74 32.87
N ASN A 175 3.45 25.18 31.89
CA ASN A 175 4.26 26.39 32.00
C ASN A 175 3.42 27.67 31.99
N HIS A 176 2.25 27.65 31.37
CA HIS A 176 1.29 28.76 31.33
C HIS A 176 0.22 28.69 32.45
N SER A 177 0.24 27.61 33.27
CA SER A 177 -0.67 27.47 34.41
C SER A 177 -0.34 28.51 35.52
N ALA A 178 -1.38 29.00 36.20
CA ALA A 178 -1.23 29.93 37.32
C ALA A 178 -0.43 29.35 38.50
N SER A 179 -0.47 28.02 38.66
CA SER A 179 0.31 27.27 39.67
C SER A 179 0.79 25.97 39.07
N ALA A 180 2.08 25.82 38.90
CA ALA A 180 2.68 24.61 38.33
C ALA A 180 3.65 23.97 39.33
N GLU A 181 3.37 22.72 39.70
CA GLU A 181 4.23 21.96 40.60
C GLU A 181 5.57 21.64 39.93
N LYS A 182 6.66 22.01 40.58
CA LYS A 182 8.04 21.92 40.04
C LYS A 182 8.45 20.42 39.80
N SER A 183 8.02 19.53 40.65
CA SER A 183 8.30 18.10 40.51
C SER A 183 7.66 17.51 39.26
N VAL A 184 6.43 17.92 38.93
CA VAL A 184 5.72 17.47 37.74
C VAL A 184 6.41 17.97 36.47
N LYS A 185 6.87 19.24 36.44
CA LYS A 185 7.68 19.75 35.31
C LYS A 185 8.95 18.94 35.10
N LYS A 186 9.66 18.57 36.16
CA LYS A 186 10.87 17.72 36.08
C LYS A 186 10.57 16.35 35.48
N TYR A 187 9.42 15.74 35.82
CA TYR A 187 9.03 14.46 35.24
C TYR A 187 8.77 14.55 33.73
N TYR A 188 8.06 15.58 33.27
CA TYR A 188 7.85 15.79 31.84
C TYR A 188 9.19 16.00 31.09
N VAL A 189 10.07 16.86 31.60
CA VAL A 189 11.38 17.12 30.99
C VAL A 189 12.20 15.83 30.90
N LYS A 190 12.21 15.00 31.96
CA LYS A 190 12.92 13.74 31.98
C LYS A 190 12.36 12.76 30.96
N LEU A 191 11.02 12.57 30.91
CA LEU A 191 10.36 11.69 29.93
C LEU A 191 10.65 12.12 28.48
N ILE A 192 10.59 13.42 28.21
CA ILE A 192 10.91 13.94 26.88
C ILE A 192 12.38 13.66 26.51
N ALA A 193 13.33 13.88 27.43
CA ALA A 193 14.73 13.60 27.21
C ALA A 193 15.00 12.10 26.96
N ASP A 194 14.31 11.21 27.70
CA ASP A 194 14.42 9.77 27.51
C ASP A 194 13.88 9.36 26.14
N ILE A 195 12.76 9.95 25.69
CA ILE A 195 12.20 9.71 24.35
C ILE A 195 13.16 10.24 23.26
N ASP A 196 13.72 11.43 23.42
CA ASP A 196 14.69 12.00 22.47
C ASP A 196 15.93 11.11 22.31
N LYS A 197 16.39 10.51 23.41
CA LYS A 197 17.46 9.50 23.38
C LYS A 197 17.04 8.26 22.60
N GLN A 198 15.87 7.68 22.89
CA GLN A 198 15.36 6.49 22.20
C GLN A 198 15.17 6.73 20.70
N LEU A 199 14.69 7.91 20.29
CA LEU A 199 14.57 8.28 18.88
C LEU A 199 15.93 8.29 18.17
N LYS A 200 16.96 8.88 18.80
CA LYS A 200 18.33 8.91 18.26
C LYS A 200 18.93 7.50 18.17
N ASP A 201 18.78 6.71 19.21
CA ASP A 201 19.29 5.33 19.26
C ASP A 201 18.60 4.48 18.19
N ASN A 202 17.28 4.61 18.02
CA ASN A 202 16.51 3.91 16.99
C ASN A 202 16.91 4.35 15.56
N GLU A 203 17.17 5.65 15.32
CA GLU A 203 17.67 6.13 14.03
C GLU A 203 19.05 5.53 13.70
N LYS A 204 19.94 5.43 14.71
CA LYS A 204 21.24 4.78 14.57
C LYS A 204 21.06 3.29 14.20
N CYS A 205 20.20 2.56 14.89
CA CYS A 205 19.90 1.16 14.58
C CYS A 205 19.32 0.99 13.17
N ILE A 206 18.45 1.90 12.71
CA ILE A 206 17.91 1.89 11.33
C ILE A 206 19.05 2.06 10.32
N ARG A 207 19.99 2.98 10.57
CA ARG A 207 21.16 3.21 9.72
C ARG A 207 22.04 1.98 9.64
N GLU A 208 22.41 1.41 10.79
CA GLU A 208 23.22 0.19 10.88
C GLU A 208 22.55 -0.99 10.16
N LYS A 209 21.22 -1.09 10.28
CA LYS A 209 20.45 -2.14 9.60
C LYS A 209 20.46 -1.97 8.08
N ILE A 210 20.33 -0.74 7.58
CA ILE A 210 20.43 -0.45 6.15
C ILE A 210 21.86 -0.71 5.65
N ASP A 211 22.87 -0.32 6.42
CA ASP A 211 24.29 -0.49 6.04
C ASP A 211 24.75 -1.94 6.10
N SER A 212 24.04 -2.82 6.81
CA SER A 212 24.30 -4.26 6.81
C SER A 212 24.04 -4.96 5.47
N ASP A 213 23.24 -4.33 4.60
CA ASP A 213 22.98 -4.79 3.24
C ASP A 213 23.59 -3.78 2.25
N SER A 214 24.66 -4.16 1.57
CA SER A 214 25.44 -3.26 0.71
C SER A 214 24.63 -2.73 -0.48
N GLU A 215 23.76 -3.56 -1.08
CA GLU A 215 22.89 -3.14 -2.18
C GLU A 215 21.85 -2.12 -1.70
N LEU A 216 21.22 -2.40 -0.56
CA LEU A 216 20.25 -1.51 0.05
C LEU A 216 20.89 -0.18 0.45
N SER A 217 22.06 -0.21 1.10
CA SER A 217 22.82 0.98 1.51
C SER A 217 23.14 1.86 0.31
N ALA A 218 23.63 1.28 -0.80
CA ALA A 218 23.92 2.03 -2.02
C ALA A 218 22.67 2.71 -2.60
N LYS A 219 21.53 2.01 -2.66
CA LYS A 219 20.27 2.59 -3.12
C LYS A 219 19.76 3.71 -2.20
N VAL A 220 19.81 3.51 -0.89
CA VAL A 220 19.37 4.51 0.09
C VAL A 220 20.26 5.77 0.03
N LYS A 221 21.59 5.63 -0.11
CA LYS A 221 22.50 6.76 -0.28
C LYS A 221 22.13 7.61 -1.49
N LYS A 222 21.80 6.99 -2.63
CA LYS A 222 21.34 7.70 -3.83
C LYS A 222 20.02 8.46 -3.58
N LEU A 223 19.09 7.88 -2.83
CA LEU A 223 17.84 8.55 -2.49
C LEU A 223 18.03 9.72 -1.50
N CYS A 224 19.00 9.62 -0.59
CA CYS A 224 19.34 10.70 0.34
C CYS A 224 19.93 11.95 -0.36
N SER A 225 20.34 11.85 -1.63
CA SER A 225 20.77 13.01 -2.41
C SER A 225 19.61 13.93 -2.81
N ILE A 226 18.36 13.46 -2.74
CA ILE A 226 17.17 14.27 -2.99
C ILE A 226 17.04 15.30 -1.87
N LYS A 227 17.24 16.59 -2.18
CA LYS A 227 17.12 17.65 -1.20
C LYS A 227 15.74 17.70 -0.55
N GLY A 228 15.71 17.56 0.75
CA GLY A 228 14.51 17.50 1.58
C GLY A 228 14.09 16.11 2.02
N LEU A 229 14.64 15.02 1.44
CA LEU A 229 14.39 13.66 1.89
C LEU A 229 15.51 13.19 2.84
N GLY A 230 15.14 12.89 4.07
CA GLY A 230 16.04 12.30 5.06
C GLY A 230 15.95 10.78 5.12
N LEU A 231 16.94 10.16 5.79
CA LEU A 231 17.04 8.70 5.98
C LEU A 231 15.75 8.09 6.53
N MET A 232 15.16 8.68 7.57
CA MET A 232 13.95 8.16 8.21
C MET A 232 12.75 8.11 7.26
N THR A 233 12.60 9.13 6.41
CA THR A 233 11.53 9.14 5.39
C THR A 233 11.74 8.05 4.34
N ILE A 234 12.97 7.90 3.84
CA ILE A 234 13.32 6.87 2.86
C ILE A 234 13.13 5.48 3.48
N ALA A 235 13.63 5.28 4.71
CA ALA A 235 13.45 4.02 5.45
C ALA A 235 11.98 3.66 5.61
N THR A 236 11.12 4.65 5.94
CA THR A 236 9.66 4.44 6.04
C THR A 236 9.07 4.03 4.69
N ILE A 237 9.40 4.73 3.60
CA ILE A 237 8.86 4.42 2.28
C ILE A 237 9.25 3.01 1.84
N ILE A 238 10.53 2.64 1.92
CA ILE A 238 11.02 1.31 1.50
C ILE A 238 10.47 0.19 2.39
N ALA A 239 10.34 0.43 3.68
CA ALA A 239 9.80 -0.52 4.64
C ALA A 239 8.31 -0.79 4.39
N GLU A 240 7.51 0.26 4.21
CA GLU A 240 6.07 0.16 3.99
C GLU A 240 5.72 -0.43 2.61
N THR A 241 6.57 -0.21 1.60
CA THR A 241 6.39 -0.75 0.24
C THR A 241 7.09 -2.09 0.01
N ASN A 242 7.75 -2.66 1.03
CA ASN A 242 8.60 -3.84 0.90
C ASN A 242 9.65 -3.69 -0.22
N GLY A 243 10.35 -2.54 -0.25
CA GLY A 243 11.28 -2.22 -1.32
C GLY A 243 10.60 -2.09 -2.69
N PHE A 244 9.35 -1.65 -2.72
CA PHE A 244 8.50 -1.54 -3.90
C PHE A 244 8.20 -2.88 -4.61
N ALA A 245 8.35 -4.02 -3.91
CA ALA A 245 8.17 -5.34 -4.52
C ALA A 245 6.77 -5.57 -5.12
N LEU A 246 5.74 -4.99 -4.52
CA LEU A 246 4.36 -5.14 -4.97
C LEU A 246 3.86 -3.96 -5.83
N ILE A 247 4.73 -2.98 -6.08
CA ILE A 247 4.40 -1.76 -6.84
C ILE A 247 4.94 -1.91 -8.27
N THR A 248 4.05 -1.91 -9.24
CA THR A 248 4.41 -2.06 -10.65
C THR A 248 4.52 -0.74 -11.37
N ASN A 249 3.72 0.25 -11.00
CA ASN A 249 3.70 1.54 -11.66
C ASN A 249 3.47 2.72 -10.69
N ARG A 250 3.68 3.93 -11.19
CA ARG A 250 3.55 5.18 -10.43
C ARG A 250 2.12 5.42 -9.93
N LYS A 251 1.09 5.10 -10.73
CA LYS A 251 -0.34 5.28 -10.35
C LYS A 251 -0.68 4.39 -9.15
N GLN A 252 -0.24 3.13 -9.20
CA GLN A 252 -0.42 2.19 -8.08
C GLN A 252 0.27 2.66 -6.80
N LEU A 253 1.48 3.23 -6.89
CA LEU A 253 2.19 3.77 -5.74
C LEU A 253 1.45 4.97 -5.13
N ALA A 254 0.98 5.91 -5.96
CA ALA A 254 0.21 7.05 -5.49
C ALA A 254 -1.07 6.61 -4.78
N SER A 255 -1.78 5.63 -5.34
CA SER A 255 -2.96 5.03 -4.71
C SER A 255 -2.63 4.27 -3.44
N PHE A 256 -1.53 3.50 -3.42
CA PHE A 256 -1.05 2.81 -2.22
C PHE A 256 -0.77 3.79 -1.06
N ALA A 257 -0.22 4.95 -1.36
CA ALA A 257 -0.01 6.01 -0.37
C ALA A 257 -1.27 6.84 -0.09
N GLY A 258 -2.35 6.71 -0.89
CA GLY A 258 -3.57 7.52 -0.80
C GLY A 258 -3.33 8.99 -1.16
N LEU A 259 -2.37 9.23 -2.07
CA LEU A 259 -2.03 10.51 -2.66
C LEU A 259 -2.59 10.67 -4.10
N ASP A 260 -3.39 9.71 -4.55
CA ASP A 260 -4.17 9.79 -5.78
C ASP A 260 -5.36 10.75 -5.61
N VAL A 261 -5.76 11.38 -6.70
CA VAL A 261 -6.88 12.33 -6.72
C VAL A 261 -8.17 11.57 -6.99
N LYS A 262 -9.19 11.84 -6.18
CA LYS A 262 -10.56 11.40 -6.45
C LYS A 262 -11.31 12.54 -7.13
N ALA A 263 -11.70 12.32 -8.39
CA ALA A 263 -12.71 13.14 -9.05
C ALA A 263 -14.10 12.52 -8.81
N SER A 264 -15.08 13.33 -8.47
CA SER A 264 -16.49 12.91 -8.39
C SER A 264 -17.25 13.90 -9.25
N GLN A 265 -17.43 13.58 -10.51
CA GLN A 265 -18.14 14.44 -11.46
C GLN A 265 -19.54 13.88 -11.66
N SER A 266 -20.54 14.62 -11.23
CA SER A 266 -21.94 14.38 -11.55
C SER A 266 -22.55 15.73 -11.97
N GLY A 267 -22.71 15.93 -13.27
CA GLY A 267 -23.24 17.17 -13.85
C GLY A 267 -22.17 18.17 -14.33
N PRO A 268 -22.58 19.37 -14.77
CA PRO A 268 -21.68 20.37 -15.38
C PRO A 268 -20.83 21.16 -14.37
N GLU A 269 -20.99 20.98 -13.07
CA GLU A 269 -20.20 21.67 -12.05
C GLU A 269 -18.81 21.02 -11.89
N ASP A 270 -17.76 21.86 -11.83
CA ASP A 270 -16.38 21.40 -11.62
C ASP A 270 -16.24 20.81 -10.20
N PRO A 271 -16.00 19.49 -10.05
CA PRO A 271 -16.02 18.85 -8.76
C PRO A 271 -14.77 19.25 -7.97
N LYS A 272 -14.94 19.58 -6.68
CA LYS A 272 -13.82 19.77 -5.75
C LYS A 272 -12.97 18.50 -5.68
N ARG A 273 -11.77 18.55 -6.24
CA ARG A 273 -10.83 17.42 -6.28
C ARG A 273 -10.12 17.29 -4.93
N HIS A 274 -10.13 16.08 -4.37
CA HIS A 274 -9.43 15.77 -3.11
C HIS A 274 -8.60 14.50 -3.27
N ILE A 275 -7.50 14.41 -2.52
CA ILE A 275 -6.78 13.14 -2.41
C ILE A 275 -7.66 12.10 -1.71
N THR A 276 -7.53 10.84 -2.11
CA THR A 276 -8.36 9.75 -1.60
C THR A 276 -8.17 9.51 -0.11
N LYS A 277 -6.98 9.76 0.43
CA LYS A 277 -6.54 9.40 1.79
C LYS A 277 -6.75 7.91 2.12
N LYS A 278 -7.22 7.10 1.15
CA LYS A 278 -7.45 5.66 1.29
C LYS A 278 -6.17 4.90 0.95
N GLY A 279 -5.18 4.91 1.84
CA GLY A 279 -3.90 4.27 1.61
C GLY A 279 -3.00 4.37 2.83
N ASN A 280 -1.73 4.05 2.66
CA ASN A 280 -0.75 3.98 3.73
C ASN A 280 -0.54 5.36 4.39
N THR A 281 -0.96 5.48 5.65
CA THR A 281 -0.86 6.72 6.42
C THR A 281 0.56 7.02 6.86
N HIS A 282 1.39 6.00 7.09
CA HIS A 282 2.78 6.15 7.51
C HIS A 282 3.60 6.86 6.42
N ILE A 283 3.43 6.45 5.14
CA ILE A 283 4.08 7.11 4.01
C ILE A 283 3.64 8.57 3.89
N ARG A 284 2.33 8.86 3.97
CA ARG A 284 1.86 10.25 3.88
C ARG A 284 2.40 11.12 5.00
N ARG A 285 2.43 10.60 6.23
CA ARG A 285 2.96 11.32 7.40
C ARG A 285 4.46 11.56 7.24
N ALA A 286 5.22 10.54 6.86
CA ALA A 286 6.66 10.65 6.65
C ALA A 286 7.04 11.66 5.56
N LEU A 287 6.20 11.89 4.55
CA LEU A 287 6.45 12.81 3.46
C LEU A 287 6.09 14.27 3.77
N TYR A 288 5.36 14.57 4.84
CA TYR A 288 4.83 15.89 5.11
C TYR A 288 5.96 16.93 5.34
N PHE A 289 6.81 16.71 6.33
CA PHE A 289 7.93 17.62 6.61
C PHE A 289 8.99 17.65 5.51
N PRO A 290 9.38 16.52 4.89
CA PRO A 290 10.21 16.52 3.69
C PRO A 290 9.65 17.37 2.55
N ALA A 291 8.34 17.34 2.31
CA ALA A 291 7.73 18.19 1.30
C ALA A 291 7.87 19.69 1.66
N MET A 292 7.62 20.06 2.92
CA MET A 292 7.86 21.45 3.41
C MET A 292 9.32 21.86 3.25
N SER A 293 10.27 21.00 3.61
CA SER A 293 11.71 21.26 3.45
C SER A 293 12.07 21.40 1.97
N SER A 294 11.58 20.51 1.11
CA SER A 294 11.85 20.53 -0.33
C SER A 294 11.34 21.81 -1.00
N THR A 295 10.21 22.39 -0.57
CA THR A 295 9.75 23.69 -1.11
C THR A 295 10.69 24.87 -0.81
N ARG A 296 11.59 24.71 0.15
CA ARG A 296 12.60 25.72 0.51
C ARG A 296 13.95 25.47 -0.15
N PHE A 297 14.40 24.22 -0.14
CA PHE A 297 15.78 23.86 -0.46
C PHE A 297 15.97 23.16 -1.81
N ASN A 298 14.88 22.67 -2.44
CA ASN A 298 14.92 22.05 -3.75
C ASN A 298 14.32 23.00 -4.79
N PRO A 299 15.11 23.53 -5.76
CA PRO A 299 14.62 24.51 -6.74
C PRO A 299 13.42 24.03 -7.54
N GLN A 300 13.44 22.78 -8.02
CA GLN A 300 12.34 22.19 -8.79
C GLN A 300 11.04 22.10 -7.99
N MET A 301 11.13 21.65 -6.73
CA MET A 301 9.97 21.54 -5.85
C MET A 301 9.44 22.90 -5.44
N LYS A 302 10.34 23.89 -5.25
CA LYS A 302 9.97 25.28 -4.95
C LYS A 302 9.18 25.89 -6.09
N GLU A 303 9.65 25.75 -7.32
CA GLU A 303 8.98 26.25 -8.52
C GLU A 303 7.61 25.60 -8.70
N MET A 304 7.55 24.25 -8.65
CA MET A 304 6.29 23.51 -8.73
C MET A 304 5.30 23.95 -7.63
N TYR A 305 5.77 24.08 -6.38
CA TYR A 305 4.92 24.52 -5.27
C TYR A 305 4.34 25.91 -5.51
N LYS A 306 5.18 26.88 -5.93
CA LYS A 306 4.78 28.27 -6.22
C LYS A 306 3.69 28.29 -7.29
N ARG A 307 3.92 27.63 -8.44
CA ARG A 307 2.95 27.54 -9.53
C ARG A 307 1.59 26.99 -9.10
N ILE A 308 1.59 25.92 -8.29
CA ILE A 308 0.32 25.33 -7.81
C ILE A 308 -0.38 26.27 -6.82
N CYS A 309 0.36 26.95 -5.95
CA CYS A 309 -0.23 27.88 -4.97
C CYS A 309 -0.75 29.18 -5.62
N GLU A 310 -0.30 29.53 -6.81
CA GLU A 310 -0.86 30.62 -7.61
C GLU A 310 -2.25 30.28 -8.16
N CYS A 311 -2.49 29.00 -8.46
CA CYS A 311 -3.78 28.51 -8.98
C CYS A 311 -4.76 28.08 -7.88
N HIS A 312 -4.31 27.92 -6.63
CA HIS A 312 -5.12 27.38 -5.53
C HIS A 312 -4.95 28.19 -4.26
N GLU A 313 -6.06 28.61 -3.64
CA GLU A 313 -6.05 29.36 -2.37
C GLU A 313 -5.46 28.52 -1.21
N VAL A 314 -5.69 27.20 -1.22
CA VAL A 314 -5.29 26.31 -0.13
C VAL A 314 -3.88 25.79 -0.35
N LYS A 315 -2.90 26.34 0.38
CA LYS A 315 -1.47 25.94 0.31
C LYS A 315 -1.21 24.45 0.52
N MET A 316 -2.11 23.75 1.22
CA MET A 316 -2.02 22.29 1.43
C MET A 316 -2.14 21.50 0.12
N VAL A 317 -2.81 22.03 -0.90
CA VAL A 317 -2.91 21.40 -2.23
C VAL A 317 -1.50 21.33 -2.84
N GLY A 318 -0.78 22.44 -2.86
CA GLY A 318 0.61 22.49 -3.33
C GLY A 318 1.52 21.54 -2.56
N LEU A 319 1.41 21.53 -1.22
CA LEU A 319 2.24 20.66 -0.39
C LEU A 319 1.96 19.17 -0.66
N THR A 320 0.69 18.79 -0.84
CA THR A 320 0.30 17.43 -1.17
C THR A 320 0.82 16.99 -2.54
N ALA A 321 0.82 17.88 -3.52
CA ALA A 321 1.42 17.64 -4.84
C ALA A 321 2.93 17.39 -4.74
N ILE A 322 3.64 18.16 -3.89
CA ILE A 322 5.07 17.92 -3.63
C ILE A 322 5.29 16.58 -2.92
N MET A 323 4.46 16.21 -1.94
CA MET A 323 4.52 14.88 -1.31
C MET A 323 4.41 13.76 -2.35
N ARG A 324 3.43 13.85 -3.26
CA ARG A 324 3.26 12.89 -4.36
C ARG A 324 4.49 12.89 -5.28
N LYS A 325 4.99 14.06 -5.67
CA LYS A 325 6.18 14.16 -6.55
C LYS A 325 7.41 13.52 -5.91
N LEU A 326 7.68 13.78 -4.64
CA LEU A 326 8.80 13.17 -3.90
C LEU A 326 8.68 11.64 -3.83
N LEU A 327 7.47 11.12 -3.56
CA LEU A 327 7.22 9.68 -3.54
C LEU A 327 7.51 9.03 -4.89
N LEU A 328 6.99 9.62 -5.98
CA LEU A 328 7.20 9.10 -7.32
C LEU A 328 8.65 9.22 -7.77
N LEU A 329 9.35 10.28 -7.38
CA LEU A 329 10.78 10.46 -7.62
C LEU A 329 11.60 9.37 -6.91
N THR A 330 11.30 9.12 -5.63
CA THR A 330 11.93 8.04 -4.86
C THR A 330 11.77 6.69 -5.56
N TYR A 331 10.56 6.38 -6.06
CA TYR A 331 10.30 5.16 -6.79
C TYR A 331 11.08 5.08 -8.10
N THR A 332 11.12 6.17 -8.88
CA THR A 332 11.83 6.21 -10.15
C THR A 332 13.32 5.94 -9.96
N LEU A 333 13.96 6.64 -9.02
CA LEU A 333 15.38 6.47 -8.73
C LEU A 333 15.70 5.09 -8.12
N TRP A 334 14.77 4.54 -7.32
CA TRP A 334 14.91 3.17 -6.81
C TRP A 334 14.93 2.13 -7.93
N LYS A 335 14.09 2.30 -8.95
CA LYS A 335 13.99 1.37 -10.10
C LYS A 335 15.11 1.55 -11.10
N SER A 336 15.47 2.78 -11.46
CA SER A 336 16.54 3.07 -12.41
C SER A 336 17.95 2.87 -11.84
N GLY A 337 18.09 3.00 -10.51
CA GLY A 337 19.40 3.00 -9.85
C GLY A 337 20.24 4.25 -10.14
N GLU A 338 19.67 5.27 -10.78
CA GLU A 338 20.32 6.55 -11.07
C GLU A 338 20.44 7.41 -9.81
N GLU A 339 21.35 8.40 -9.86
CA GLU A 339 21.43 9.46 -8.86
C GLU A 339 20.48 10.61 -9.18
N TYR A 340 20.08 11.35 -8.15
CA TYR A 340 19.24 12.52 -8.33
C TYR A 340 20.05 13.65 -8.97
N ASP A 341 19.60 14.12 -10.11
CA ASP A 341 20.16 15.28 -10.81
C ASP A 341 19.20 16.48 -10.69
N GLU A 342 19.64 17.51 -9.96
CA GLU A 342 18.89 18.76 -9.79
C GLU A 342 18.72 19.55 -11.09
N LYS A 343 19.66 19.39 -12.04
CA LYS A 343 19.65 20.11 -13.32
C LYS A 343 18.84 19.40 -14.39
N ARG A 344 18.44 18.16 -14.15
CA ARG A 344 17.55 17.41 -15.01
C ARG A 344 16.16 18.06 -14.93
N ASN A 345 16.07 19.29 -15.50
CA ASN A 345 14.78 19.87 -15.84
C ASN A 345 14.04 18.79 -16.61
N GLY A 346 12.83 18.46 -16.16
CA GLY A 346 12.02 17.51 -16.86
C GLY A 346 11.96 17.92 -18.32
N LYS A 347 12.88 17.38 -19.14
CA LYS A 347 12.62 17.33 -20.57
C LYS A 347 11.22 16.75 -20.62
N ILE A 348 10.31 17.53 -21.17
CA ILE A 348 9.01 17.02 -21.57
C ILE A 348 9.34 15.68 -22.23
N LYS A 349 8.96 14.56 -21.58
CA LYS A 349 9.20 13.25 -22.15
C LYS A 349 8.74 13.34 -23.59
N THR A 350 9.59 12.97 -24.54
CA THR A 350 9.19 12.87 -25.92
C THR A 350 7.98 11.94 -25.99
N ILE A 351 7.20 12.03 -27.04
CA ILE A 351 6.06 11.10 -27.25
C ILE A 351 6.55 9.66 -27.16
N GLU A 352 7.78 9.38 -27.61
CA GLU A 352 8.46 8.09 -27.53
C GLU A 352 8.70 7.65 -26.08
N ASP A 353 9.21 8.52 -25.19
CA ASP A 353 9.38 8.21 -23.74
C ASP A 353 8.05 7.93 -23.03
N ARG A 354 6.95 8.54 -23.52
CA ARG A 354 5.59 8.28 -23.00
C ARG A 354 5.04 6.96 -23.50
N ILE A 355 5.32 6.63 -24.77
CA ILE A 355 4.95 5.34 -25.38
C ILE A 355 5.69 4.20 -24.68
N GLU A 356 6.99 4.34 -24.38
CA GLU A 356 7.75 3.34 -23.62
C GLU A 356 7.20 3.15 -22.21
N ASP A 357 6.81 4.23 -21.50
CA ASP A 357 6.16 4.09 -20.17
C ASP A 357 4.80 3.38 -20.27
N ILE A 358 4.03 3.65 -21.33
CA ILE A 358 2.75 2.99 -21.60
C ILE A 358 2.98 1.52 -21.95
N LEU A 359 3.92 1.23 -22.84
CA LEU A 359 4.26 -0.15 -23.23
C LEU A 359 4.82 -0.96 -22.06
N ALA A 360 5.65 -0.37 -21.21
CA ALA A 360 6.12 -1.01 -19.98
C ALA A 360 4.98 -1.30 -18.98
N ASP A 361 3.92 -0.49 -18.98
CA ASP A 361 2.70 -0.77 -18.20
C ASP A 361 1.83 -1.89 -18.85
N TYR A 362 1.96 -2.12 -20.17
CA TYR A 362 1.26 -3.18 -20.90
C TYR A 362 1.92 -4.57 -20.81
N ASP A 363 3.19 -4.68 -20.49
CA ASP A 363 3.94 -5.96 -20.38
C ASP A 363 3.53 -6.81 -19.15
N CYS A 364 2.47 -6.41 -18.46
CA CYS A 364 1.82 -7.14 -17.38
C CYS A 364 0.74 -8.14 -17.88
N GLY A 365 0.95 -8.83 -19.01
CA GLY A 365 0.25 -10.09 -19.29
C GLY A 365 -1.17 -9.97 -19.85
N ILE A 366 -1.56 -8.85 -20.46
CA ILE A 366 -2.78 -8.76 -21.26
C ILE A 366 -2.39 -8.76 -22.74
N GLN A 367 -2.62 -9.89 -23.42
CA GLN A 367 -2.50 -9.96 -24.87
C GLN A 367 -3.64 -9.14 -25.51
N TYR A 368 -3.31 -7.98 -26.08
CA TYR A 368 -4.17 -7.29 -27.01
C TYR A 368 -3.73 -7.55 -28.46
N PRO A 369 -4.65 -7.61 -29.42
CA PRO A 369 -4.29 -7.82 -30.81
C PRO A 369 -3.47 -6.66 -31.35
N THR A 370 -2.30 -6.97 -31.88
CA THR A 370 -1.39 -6.07 -32.59
C THR A 370 -2.02 -5.57 -33.90
N THR A 371 -2.74 -4.47 -33.84
CA THR A 371 -3.13 -3.72 -35.04
C THR A 371 -2.79 -2.25 -34.85
N LEU A 372 -2.32 -1.60 -35.91
CA LEU A 372 -1.96 -0.16 -35.99
C LEU A 372 -3.04 0.76 -35.37
N ASN A 373 -4.30 0.36 -35.41
CA ASN A 373 -5.43 1.08 -34.83
C ASN A 373 -5.36 1.23 -33.30
N ALA A 374 -4.61 0.39 -32.57
CA ALA A 374 -4.48 0.52 -31.12
C ALA A 374 -3.54 1.68 -30.73
N VAL A 375 -2.57 2.01 -31.59
CA VAL A 375 -1.66 3.15 -31.38
C VAL A 375 -2.38 4.46 -31.71
N GLU A 376 -3.22 4.47 -32.76
CA GLU A 376 -4.04 5.63 -33.12
C GLU A 376 -5.17 5.90 -32.10
N GLN A 377 -5.80 4.86 -31.52
CA GLN A 377 -6.76 5.02 -30.43
C GLN A 377 -6.10 5.48 -29.14
N ALA A 378 -4.92 4.96 -28.80
CA ALA A 378 -4.15 5.42 -27.64
C ALA A 378 -3.68 6.88 -27.78
N THR A 379 -3.50 7.37 -29.02
CA THR A 379 -3.21 8.79 -29.28
C THR A 379 -4.46 9.66 -29.32
N MET A 380 -5.65 9.12 -29.61
CA MET A 380 -6.93 9.84 -29.56
C MET A 380 -7.53 9.93 -28.16
N ASP A 381 -7.30 8.93 -27.29
CA ASP A 381 -7.68 8.98 -25.88
C ASP A 381 -6.80 9.94 -25.03
N PHE A 382 -5.78 10.55 -25.65
CA PHE A 382 -5.04 11.71 -25.15
C PHE A 382 -5.76 13.03 -25.45
N SER A 383 -7.05 13.09 -25.19
CA SER A 383 -7.82 14.32 -25.30
C SER A 383 -7.69 15.16 -24.04
N VAL A 384 -7.53 16.47 -24.25
CA VAL A 384 -7.84 17.63 -23.41
C VAL A 384 -7.63 17.51 -21.87
N GLU A 385 -7.92 16.39 -21.22
CA GLU A 385 -7.75 16.18 -19.78
C GLU A 385 -6.28 15.97 -19.36
N ASP A 386 -5.47 15.33 -20.20
CA ASP A 386 -4.03 15.18 -19.96
C ASP A 386 -3.26 16.48 -20.23
N MET A 387 -3.76 17.32 -21.12
CA MET A 387 -3.18 18.65 -21.41
C MET A 387 -3.38 19.62 -20.25
N HIS A 388 -4.47 19.51 -19.47
CA HIS A 388 -4.68 20.27 -18.23
C HIS A 388 -3.78 19.81 -17.06
N GLU A 389 -3.37 18.54 -17.02
CA GLU A 389 -2.37 18.08 -16.02
C GLU A 389 -0.95 18.61 -16.31
N VAL A 390 -0.65 19.01 -17.55
CA VAL A 390 0.69 19.44 -17.98
C VAL A 390 0.80 20.96 -18.14
N GLY A 391 -0.29 21.72 -18.01
CA GLY A 391 -0.27 23.19 -18.06
C GLY A 391 0.09 23.77 -19.42
N LEU A 392 -0.34 23.13 -20.50
CA LEU A 392 -0.28 23.70 -21.85
C LEU A 392 -1.63 24.35 -22.16
N GLU A 393 -1.75 25.62 -21.88
CA GLU A 393 -2.79 26.48 -22.48
C GLU A 393 -2.49 26.67 -23.96
N MET A 394 -3.45 26.33 -24.82
CA MET A 394 -3.43 26.76 -26.22
C MET A 394 -3.80 28.25 -26.26
N PRO A 395 -3.12 29.05 -27.09
CA PRO A 395 -3.47 30.46 -27.25
C PRO A 395 -4.73 30.56 -28.09
N PHE A 396 -5.80 31.05 -27.50
CA PHE A 396 -6.81 31.89 -28.10
C PHE A 396 -7.34 32.85 -27.04
#